data_8b0068405d7742c99d0c1d58e0f934c8
#
_entry.id   8b0068405d7742c99d0c1d58e0f934c8
#
_cell.length_a   1.000
_cell.length_b   1.000
_cell.length_c   1.000
_cell.angle_alpha   90.00
_cell.angle_beta   90.00
_cell.angle_gamma   90.00
#
_symmetry.space_group_name_H-M   'P 1'
#
loop_
_entity.id
_entity.type
_entity.pdbx_description
1 polymer ?
#
loop_
_entity_poly.entity_id
_entity_poly.type
_entity_poly.pdbx_seq_one_letter_code
_entity_poly.pdbx_strand_id
1 'polypeptide(L)'
;MHLRLLSLLFFSLTSMSVTVVDVRTQDEWNRGHLEGALHIEWQDILQLSSDINKDEKIYLYCRSGNRSGKATKILEDAGYVNVVNAGSIQEASKLLRINIID
;
A
#
# COMPACT_ATOMS: atom_id res chain seq x y z
N MET A 1 22.75 27.55 27.33
CA MET A 1 22.29 27.71 27.04
C MET A 1 21.65 27.35 25.90
N HIS A 2 21.01 26.97 25.51
CA HIS A 2 20.55 27.02 24.32
C HIS A 2 20.48 25.77 23.60
N LEU A 3 21.00 25.06 23.84
CA LEU A 3 21.06 23.92 23.19
C LEU A 3 19.77 23.33 23.13
N ARG A 4 18.97 23.58 23.92
CA ARG A 4 17.74 23.05 23.91
C ARG A 4 17.14 22.99 22.59
N LEU A 5 17.45 23.75 21.78
CA LEU A 5 16.89 23.85 20.53
C LEU A 5 16.98 22.57 19.83
N LEU A 6 17.91 21.84 20.02
CA LEU A 6 18.07 20.69 19.27
C LEU A 6 16.96 19.78 19.43
N SER A 7 16.41 19.69 20.52
CA SER A 7 15.42 18.71 20.69
C SER A 7 14.31 18.81 19.70
N LEU A 8 14.11 19.92 19.15
CA LEU A 8 13.00 20.07 18.29
C LEU A 8 13.16 19.27 17.09
N LEU A 9 14.30 18.94 16.77
CA LEU A 9 14.51 18.28 15.54
C LEU A 9 13.89 16.94 15.51
N PHE A 10 13.67 16.38 16.59
CA PHE A 10 13.26 15.05 16.57
C PHE A 10 11.90 14.79 16.10
N PHE A 11 10.97 15.54 16.45
CA PHE A 11 9.67 15.24 16.04
C PHE A 11 9.57 15.25 14.57
N SER A 12 10.44 15.82 13.92
CA SER A 12 10.31 15.87 12.47
C SER A 12 10.53 14.48 11.89
N LEU A 13 10.85 13.54 12.72
CA LEU A 13 11.08 12.20 12.20
C LEU A 13 9.84 11.37 12.18
N THR A 14 8.71 11.96 12.40
CA THR A 14 7.47 11.23 12.27
C THR A 14 7.34 10.76 10.84
N SER A 15 7.30 9.48 10.62
CA SER A 15 7.17 8.96 9.28
C SER A 15 5.77 8.42 9.10
N MET A 16 5.25 8.50 7.89
CA MET A 16 3.96 7.97 7.58
C MET A 16 4.12 6.57 7.04
N SER A 17 3.42 5.64 7.61
CA SER A 17 3.43 4.29 7.17
C SER A 17 2.55 4.15 5.94
N VAL A 18 3.05 3.47 4.93
CA VAL A 18 2.33 3.20 3.69
C VAL A 18 2.46 1.73 3.36
N THR A 19 1.36 1.10 3.06
CA THR A 19 1.33 -0.29 2.65
C THR A 19 0.90 -0.35 1.19
N VAL A 20 1.61 -1.13 0.39
CA VAL A 20 1.29 -1.33 -1.01
C VAL A 20 1.01 -2.81 -1.21
N VAL A 21 -0.13 -3.14 -1.82
CA VAL A 21 -0.54 -4.53 -2.00
C VAL A 21 -0.83 -4.81 -3.47
N ASP A 22 -0.20 -5.85 -3.98
CA ASP A 22 -0.48 -6.39 -5.31
C ASP A 22 -1.57 -7.44 -5.12
N VAL A 23 -2.73 -7.22 -5.74
CA VAL A 23 -3.87 -8.13 -5.57
C VAL A 23 -4.09 -9.03 -6.77
N ARG A 24 -3.05 -9.19 -7.60
CA ARG A 24 -3.09 -10.03 -8.78
C ARG A 24 -2.79 -11.49 -8.42
N THR A 25 -2.80 -12.37 -9.40
CA THR A 25 -2.48 -13.78 -9.20
C THR A 25 -0.99 -13.98 -8.93
N GLN A 26 -0.65 -15.15 -8.43
CA GLN A 26 0.75 -15.52 -8.19
C GLN A 26 1.55 -15.49 -9.49
N ASP A 27 0.97 -15.95 -10.59
CA ASP A 27 1.66 -15.96 -11.87
C ASP A 27 1.98 -14.54 -12.35
N GLU A 28 1.05 -13.62 -12.16
CA GLU A 28 1.29 -12.22 -12.52
C GLU A 28 2.39 -11.62 -11.64
N TRP A 29 2.34 -11.87 -10.35
CA TRP A 29 3.36 -11.42 -9.41
C TRP A 29 4.75 -11.94 -9.83
N ASN A 30 4.82 -13.20 -10.21
CA ASN A 30 6.09 -13.82 -10.60
C ASN A 30 6.71 -13.18 -11.85
N ARG A 31 5.91 -12.52 -12.66
CA ARG A 31 6.41 -11.86 -13.86
C ARG A 31 6.81 -10.40 -13.62
N GLY A 32 6.70 -9.94 -12.39
CA GLY A 32 7.07 -8.59 -12.01
C GLY A 32 6.06 -7.98 -11.07
N HIS A 33 6.54 -7.21 -10.10
CA HIS A 33 5.69 -6.58 -9.11
C HIS A 33 6.40 -5.32 -8.59
N LEU A 34 5.71 -4.47 -7.88
CA LEU A 34 6.35 -3.28 -7.31
C LEU A 34 7.25 -3.69 -6.16
N GLU A 35 8.42 -3.09 -6.12
CA GLU A 35 9.39 -3.35 -5.06
C GLU A 35 8.78 -2.99 -3.70
N GLY A 36 8.85 -3.92 -2.76
CA GLY A 36 8.32 -3.71 -1.42
C GLY A 36 6.84 -3.96 -1.26
N ALA A 37 6.12 -4.33 -2.33
CA ALA A 37 4.70 -4.63 -2.23
C ALA A 37 4.47 -5.96 -1.53
N LEU A 38 3.35 -6.06 -0.84
CA LEU A 38 2.85 -7.34 -0.34
C LEU A 38 2.04 -7.99 -1.45
N HIS A 39 1.95 -9.31 -1.44
CA HIS A 39 1.12 -10.01 -2.40
C HIS A 39 -0.05 -10.69 -1.67
N ILE A 40 -1.25 -10.23 -1.93
CA ILE A 40 -2.48 -10.84 -1.41
C ILE A 40 -3.51 -10.73 -2.52
N GLU A 41 -3.98 -11.85 -3.03
CA GLU A 41 -4.97 -11.82 -4.10
C GLU A 41 -6.25 -11.12 -3.62
N TRP A 42 -6.96 -10.47 -4.51
CA TRP A 42 -8.05 -9.57 -4.13
C TRP A 42 -9.12 -10.22 -3.26
N GLN A 43 -9.44 -11.47 -3.53
CA GLN A 43 -10.50 -12.16 -2.79
C GLN A 43 -10.06 -12.51 -1.37
N ASP A 44 -8.76 -12.49 -1.11
CA ASP A 44 -8.21 -12.80 0.19
C ASP A 44 -7.75 -11.55 0.95
N ILE A 45 -8.17 -10.38 0.49
CA ILE A 45 -7.59 -9.14 1.01
C ILE A 45 -7.83 -8.93 2.53
N LEU A 46 -8.84 -9.55 3.08
CA LEU A 46 -9.06 -9.46 4.52
C LEU A 46 -8.00 -10.21 5.34
N GLN A 47 -7.13 -10.95 4.67
CA GLN A 47 -5.98 -11.55 5.35
C GLN A 47 -4.91 -10.51 5.63
N LEU A 48 -5.09 -9.28 5.14
CA LEU A 48 -4.20 -8.20 5.47
C LEU A 48 -4.10 -8.15 6.99
N SER A 49 -2.89 -8.08 7.46
CA SER A 49 -2.60 -8.28 8.86
C SER A 49 -3.43 -7.42 9.80
N SER A 50 -3.91 -8.02 10.87
CA SER A 50 -4.58 -7.25 11.91
C SER A 50 -3.63 -6.26 12.58
N ASP A 51 -2.33 -6.37 12.30
CA ASP A 51 -1.37 -5.42 12.83
C ASP A 51 -1.41 -4.10 12.06
N ILE A 52 -2.08 -4.07 10.93
CA ILE A 52 -2.20 -2.85 10.15
C ILE A 52 -3.39 -2.05 10.68
N ASN A 53 -3.13 -0.82 11.10
CA ASN A 53 -4.17 0.04 11.65
C ASN A 53 -5.19 0.42 10.59
N LYS A 54 -6.41 0.65 11.03
CA LYS A 54 -7.51 0.99 10.12
C LYS A 54 -7.29 2.33 9.42
N ASP A 55 -6.42 3.18 9.93
CA ASP A 55 -6.11 4.45 9.30
C ASP A 55 -4.82 4.42 8.49
N GLU A 56 -4.19 3.27 8.37
CA GLU A 56 -2.99 3.12 7.57
C GLU A 56 -3.29 3.46 6.10
N LYS A 57 -2.37 4.15 5.44
CA LYS A 57 -2.53 4.46 4.03
C LYS A 57 -2.19 3.21 3.23
N ILE A 58 -3.17 2.68 2.52
CA ILE A 58 -3.03 1.42 1.77
C ILE A 58 -3.30 1.69 0.31
N TYR A 59 -2.34 1.35 -0.55
CA TYR A 59 -2.51 1.40 -2.00
C TYR A 59 -2.61 -0.01 -2.54
N LEU A 60 -3.63 -0.24 -3.36
CA LEU A 60 -3.83 -1.54 -3.98
C LEU A 60 -3.75 -1.41 -5.48
N TYR A 61 -3.10 -2.33 -6.15
CA TYR A 61 -3.04 -2.31 -7.60
C TYR A 61 -3.25 -3.71 -8.17
N CYS A 62 -3.66 -3.75 -9.43
CA CYS A 62 -3.76 -5.00 -10.16
C CYS A 62 -3.32 -4.76 -11.60
N ARG A 63 -3.92 -5.44 -12.56
CA ARG A 63 -3.55 -5.28 -13.96
C ARG A 63 -4.26 -4.09 -14.60
N SER A 64 -5.52 -3.85 -14.22
CA SER A 64 -6.34 -2.82 -14.83
C SER A 64 -7.05 -1.91 -13.85
N GLY A 65 -6.99 -2.20 -12.56
CA GLY A 65 -7.72 -1.47 -11.54
C GLY A 65 -9.05 -2.12 -11.14
N ASN A 66 -9.47 -3.17 -11.83
CA ASN A 66 -10.75 -3.81 -11.55
C ASN A 66 -10.69 -4.63 -10.24
N ARG A 67 -9.73 -5.55 -10.16
CA ARG A 67 -9.59 -6.38 -8.94
C ARG A 67 -9.18 -5.54 -7.74
N SER A 68 -8.32 -4.54 -7.96
CA SER A 68 -7.92 -3.65 -6.88
C SER A 68 -9.09 -2.78 -6.42
N GLY A 69 -10.01 -2.45 -7.31
CA GLY A 69 -11.23 -1.76 -6.93
C GLY A 69 -12.11 -2.61 -6.02
N LYS A 70 -12.22 -3.91 -6.34
CA LYS A 70 -12.98 -4.83 -5.48
C LYS A 70 -12.33 -4.95 -4.11
N ALA A 71 -11.00 -5.09 -4.07
CA ALA A 71 -10.28 -5.21 -2.81
C ALA A 71 -10.40 -3.94 -1.98
N THR A 72 -10.35 -2.78 -2.64
CA THR A 72 -10.53 -1.49 -1.96
C THR A 72 -11.88 -1.45 -1.25
N LYS A 73 -12.94 -1.86 -1.95
CA LYS A 73 -14.27 -1.85 -1.36
C LYS A 73 -14.38 -2.81 -0.18
N ILE A 74 -13.78 -3.98 -0.29
CA ILE A 74 -13.81 -4.94 0.81
C ILE A 74 -13.13 -4.36 2.05
N LEU A 75 -12.00 -3.70 1.87
CA LEU A 75 -11.29 -3.09 2.99
C LEU A 75 -12.07 -1.92 3.58
N GLU A 76 -12.67 -1.09 2.74
CA GLU A 76 -13.49 0.01 3.22
C GLU A 76 -14.67 -0.49 4.04
N ASP A 77 -15.33 -1.53 3.56
CA ASP A 77 -16.45 -2.14 4.28
C ASP A 77 -15.99 -2.76 5.61
N ALA A 78 -14.73 -3.11 5.72
CA ALA A 78 -14.16 -3.66 6.94
C ALA A 78 -13.63 -2.58 7.89
N GLY A 79 -13.79 -1.31 7.54
CA GLY A 79 -13.43 -0.20 8.42
C GLY A 79 -12.10 0.47 8.13
N TYR A 80 -11.42 0.09 7.05
CA TYR A 80 -10.20 0.79 6.67
C TYR A 80 -10.58 2.10 6.00
N VAL A 81 -10.04 3.20 6.47
CA VAL A 81 -10.51 4.52 6.04
C VAL A 81 -9.57 5.25 5.09
N ASN A 82 -8.44 4.68 4.77
CA ASN A 82 -7.44 5.38 3.96
C ASN A 82 -6.90 4.47 2.87
N VAL A 83 -7.80 3.91 2.06
CA VAL A 83 -7.47 2.92 1.04
C VAL A 83 -7.61 3.55 -0.34
N VAL A 84 -6.65 3.30 -1.20
CA VAL A 84 -6.64 3.87 -2.55
C VAL A 84 -6.47 2.76 -3.58
N ASN A 85 -7.35 2.75 -4.57
CA ASN A 85 -7.17 1.91 -5.73
C ASN A 85 -6.16 2.61 -6.63
N ALA A 86 -4.95 2.08 -6.69
CA ALA A 86 -3.87 2.69 -7.46
C ALA A 86 -3.87 2.26 -8.94
N GLY A 87 -4.85 1.47 -9.35
CA GLY A 87 -5.04 1.13 -10.75
C GLY A 87 -4.19 -0.03 -11.23
N SER A 88 -3.62 0.11 -12.41
CA SER A 88 -2.72 -0.90 -12.97
C SER A 88 -1.36 -0.82 -12.29
N ILE A 89 -0.55 -1.86 -12.48
CA ILE A 89 0.80 -1.85 -11.91
C ILE A 89 1.61 -0.68 -12.49
N GLN A 90 1.39 -0.33 -13.76
CA GLN A 90 2.09 0.80 -14.36
C GLN A 90 1.64 2.12 -13.74
N GLU A 91 0.34 2.27 -13.53
CA GLU A 91 -0.19 3.47 -12.89
C GLU A 91 0.31 3.59 -11.46
N ALA A 92 0.30 2.48 -10.72
CA ALA A 92 0.77 2.46 -9.34
C ALA A 92 2.26 2.78 -9.25
N SER A 93 3.05 2.24 -10.17
CA SER A 93 4.48 2.50 -10.24
C SER A 93 4.75 4.01 -10.40
N LYS A 94 3.99 4.65 -11.28
CA LYS A 94 4.15 6.09 -11.50
C LYS A 94 3.68 6.90 -10.30
N LEU A 95 2.53 6.56 -9.78
CA LEU A 95 1.95 7.29 -8.67
C LEU A 95 2.86 7.23 -7.44
N LEU A 96 3.38 6.07 -7.14
CA LEU A 96 4.14 5.84 -5.92
C LEU A 96 5.66 6.02 -6.11
N ARG A 97 6.10 6.13 -7.34
CA ARG A 97 7.52 6.22 -7.69
C ARG A 97 8.28 4.99 -7.18
N ILE A 98 7.70 3.83 -7.40
CA ILE A 98 8.28 2.56 -7.02
C ILE A 98 8.53 1.76 -8.28
N ASN A 99 9.72 1.17 -8.39
CA ASN A 99 10.09 0.39 -9.56
C ASN A 99 9.37 -0.95 -9.61
N ILE A 100 9.11 -1.40 -10.84
CA ILE A 100 8.63 -2.76 -11.06
C ILE A 100 9.87 -3.64 -11.14
N ILE A 101 9.88 -4.71 -10.35
CA ILE A 101 11.00 -5.65 -10.32
C ILE A 101 10.48 -7.06 -10.60
N ASP A 102 11.37 -7.95 -11.05
CA ASP A 102 10.98 -9.34 -11.26
C ASP A 102 11.61 -10.28 -10.24
#